data_cb8eae575616fbad6d216fc5bbebdc23
#
_entry.id   cb8eae575616fbad6d216fc5bbebdc23
#
_cell.length_a   1.000
_cell.length_b   1.000
_cell.length_c   1.000
_cell.angle_alpha   90.00
_cell.angle_beta   90.00
_cell.angle_gamma   90.00
#
_symmetry.space_group_name_H-M   'P 1'
#
loop_
_entity.id
_entity.type
_entity.pdbx_description
1 polymer ?
#
loop_
_entity_poly.entity_id
_entity_poly.type
_entity_poly.pdbx_seq_one_letter_code
_entity_poly.pdbx_strand_id
1 'polypeptide(L)'
;MGLEAQNGKNDNNKKKGAEIEGLIGISSKFAILNRLITRDLNNNTNAPTFSLYSKDDIQSYLQNPYVYEKQLRKAVVYLYGASPHFRRLIQYFTGLSDLAYVVSPSKIDPQTTNPKTISRNYRKTINALSAMNVRTQFPKILTVCLREDVFYGTMWVTNDSITIQQLPSDYCSISTIEGNVPNVTFDFSYFDSHAAMLEYYPPEFKTKYGTYQKNRMSRWIELDSPTSFAIKCNNDVLEYAMPPFAGILREVYDLEDYKALKLTKTALENYAMLDMTLPMDEEGNWLLDYDKAKEFWQNLDAVLPEEVGSVLTPMEIKKISFERSNTGDTNTVADAEQNLFSAAGVSSLLFNNDKASANALVLSIKADQAITYGIVKSIEDMVNRFIQAQSYGKNFKVTFLDCSIYNRKEVGEQYLKAAQFGLPTVMMYAASQGLGQAEFDSMNFLEF
;
A
#
# COMPACT_ATOMS: atom_id res chain seq x y z
N MET A 1 82.66 13.70 -26.06
CA MET A 1 82.16 13.01 -24.84
C MET A 1 80.81 13.61 -24.40
N GLY A 2 79.82 13.42 -25.16
CA GLY A 2 78.52 14.06 -24.86
C GLY A 2 77.26 13.34 -25.42
N LEU A 3 77.45 12.30 -26.20
CA LEU A 3 76.35 11.61 -26.87
C LEU A 3 76.03 10.20 -26.33
N GLU A 4 76.96 9.57 -25.56
CA GLU A 4 76.72 8.24 -24.96
C GLU A 4 75.96 8.28 -23.61
N ALA A 5 75.98 9.41 -22.91
CA ALA A 5 75.25 9.53 -21.63
C ALA A 5 73.77 9.85 -21.75
N GLN A 6 73.27 10.25 -22.95
CA GLN A 6 71.87 10.49 -23.19
C GLN A 6 71.09 9.23 -23.63
N ASN A 7 71.80 8.28 -24.30
CA ASN A 7 71.17 7.03 -24.74
C ASN A 7 70.92 6.05 -23.57
N GLY A 8 71.81 6.03 -22.57
CA GLY A 8 71.59 5.17 -21.38
C GLY A 8 70.45 5.60 -20.48
N LYS A 9 70.12 6.90 -20.43
CA LYS A 9 68.96 7.42 -19.66
C LYS A 9 67.62 7.18 -20.37
N ASN A 10 67.64 7.17 -21.73
CA ASN A 10 66.43 6.92 -22.50
C ASN A 10 66.05 5.43 -22.50
N ASP A 11 67.02 4.53 -22.46
CA ASP A 11 66.76 3.08 -22.40
C ASP A 11 66.24 2.65 -21.02
N ASN A 12 66.78 3.23 -19.93
CA ASN A 12 66.25 2.97 -18.60
C ASN A 12 64.87 3.53 -18.37
N ASN A 13 64.52 4.68 -18.95
CA ASN A 13 63.16 5.23 -18.88
C ASN A 13 62.19 4.43 -19.79
N LYS A 14 62.61 3.91 -20.91
CA LYS A 14 61.81 2.98 -21.75
C LYS A 14 61.60 1.63 -21.06
N LYS A 15 62.61 1.07 -20.41
CA LYS A 15 62.47 -0.16 -19.60
C LYS A 15 61.53 0.06 -18.40
N LYS A 16 61.66 1.18 -17.65
CA LYS A 16 60.72 1.50 -16.59
C LYS A 16 59.31 1.80 -17.08
N GLY A 17 59.18 2.40 -18.24
CA GLY A 17 57.86 2.58 -18.89
C GLY A 17 57.23 1.29 -19.31
N ALA A 18 57.99 0.33 -19.87
CA ALA A 18 57.53 -0.98 -20.24
C ALA A 18 57.20 -1.89 -19.04
N GLU A 19 57.94 -1.72 -17.92
CA GLU A 19 57.64 -2.40 -16.68
C GLU A 19 56.33 -1.87 -16.04
N ILE A 20 56.09 -0.56 -16.11
CA ILE A 20 54.82 0.06 -15.66
C ILE A 20 53.66 -0.33 -16.57
N GLU A 21 53.84 -0.37 -17.89
CA GLU A 21 52.81 -0.86 -18.82
C GLU A 21 52.58 -2.37 -18.64
N GLY A 22 53.56 -3.16 -18.29
CA GLY A 22 53.39 -4.57 -17.95
C GLY A 22 52.60 -4.77 -16.65
N LEU A 23 52.80 -3.90 -15.63
CA LEU A 23 52.02 -3.88 -14.40
C LEU A 23 50.57 -3.48 -14.62
N ILE A 24 50.29 -2.57 -15.55
CA ILE A 24 48.94 -2.17 -15.94
C ILE A 24 48.24 -3.29 -16.73
N GLY A 25 48.99 -4.09 -17.50
CA GLY A 25 48.47 -5.25 -18.23
C GLY A 25 48.07 -6.44 -17.35
N ILE A 26 48.59 -6.50 -16.10
CA ILE A 26 48.31 -7.58 -15.12
C ILE A 26 46.88 -7.52 -14.55
N SER A 27 46.17 -6.41 -14.71
CA SER A 27 44.87 -6.20 -14.05
C SER A 27 43.62 -6.44 -14.91
N SER A 28 43.67 -7.31 -15.93
CA SER A 28 42.49 -7.50 -16.79
C SER A 28 41.27 -8.01 -16.02
N LYS A 29 41.43 -8.98 -15.13
CA LYS A 29 40.36 -9.43 -14.22
C LYS A 29 40.02 -8.43 -13.13
N PHE A 30 41.01 -7.71 -12.59
CA PHE A 30 40.74 -6.60 -11.67
C PHE A 30 39.93 -5.50 -12.34
N ALA A 31 40.20 -5.18 -13.61
CA ALA A 31 39.39 -4.25 -14.39
C ALA A 31 37.99 -4.80 -14.67
N ILE A 32 37.84 -6.11 -14.90
CA ILE A 32 36.56 -6.79 -15.05
C ILE A 32 35.80 -6.75 -13.71
N LEU A 33 36.42 -7.15 -12.62
CA LEU A 33 35.83 -7.11 -11.27
C LEU A 33 35.39 -5.70 -10.89
N ASN A 34 36.23 -4.70 -11.12
CA ASN A 34 35.90 -3.30 -10.86
C ASN A 34 34.71 -2.84 -11.73
N ARG A 35 34.62 -3.30 -12.96
CA ARG A 35 33.49 -3.02 -13.86
C ARG A 35 32.21 -3.72 -13.39
N LEU A 36 32.30 -4.96 -12.91
CA LEU A 36 31.17 -5.72 -12.37
C LEU A 36 30.67 -5.06 -11.07
N ILE A 37 31.55 -4.73 -10.14
CA ILE A 37 31.20 -4.01 -8.90
C ILE A 37 30.59 -2.66 -9.23
N THR A 38 31.19 -1.88 -10.13
CA THR A 38 30.64 -0.56 -10.53
C THR A 38 29.27 -0.71 -11.21
N ARG A 39 29.09 -1.72 -12.06
CA ARG A 39 27.80 -2.03 -12.69
C ARG A 39 26.76 -2.36 -11.65
N ASP A 40 27.06 -3.24 -10.68
CA ASP A 40 26.11 -3.68 -9.68
C ASP A 40 25.78 -2.57 -8.68
N LEU A 41 26.77 -1.77 -8.30
CA LEU A 41 26.52 -0.55 -7.52
C LEU A 41 25.62 0.43 -8.27
N ASN A 42 25.93 0.71 -9.54
CA ASN A 42 25.12 1.64 -10.36
C ASN A 42 23.71 1.11 -10.59
N ASN A 43 23.54 -0.19 -10.85
CA ASN A 43 22.22 -0.78 -11.03
C ASN A 43 21.38 -0.74 -9.77
N ASN A 44 22.00 -0.91 -8.60
CA ASN A 44 21.29 -0.92 -7.32
C ASN A 44 21.08 0.48 -6.73
N THR A 45 21.98 1.45 -7.00
CA THR A 45 21.87 2.82 -6.49
C THR A 45 21.08 3.76 -7.42
N ASN A 46 21.07 3.49 -8.73
CA ASN A 46 20.43 4.35 -9.73
C ASN A 46 19.05 3.86 -10.20
N ALA A 47 18.58 2.70 -9.79
CA ALA A 47 17.21 2.30 -10.02
C ALA A 47 16.36 2.77 -8.83
N PRO A 48 15.68 3.93 -8.92
CA PRO A 48 14.77 4.33 -7.86
C PRO A 48 13.68 3.25 -7.77
N THR A 49 13.55 2.65 -6.61
CA THR A 49 12.56 1.61 -6.34
C THR A 49 11.15 2.11 -6.66
N PHE A 50 10.93 3.42 -6.47
CA PHE A 50 9.73 4.15 -6.88
C PHE A 50 10.12 5.31 -7.80
N SER A 51 9.86 5.16 -9.10
CA SER A 51 10.36 6.10 -10.12
C SER A 51 9.47 7.31 -10.37
N LEU A 52 8.19 7.27 -9.92
CA LEU A 52 7.21 8.30 -10.32
C LEU A 52 7.19 9.52 -9.37
N TYR A 53 7.44 9.32 -8.10
CA TYR A 53 7.50 10.37 -7.07
C TYR A 53 8.76 10.20 -6.25
N SER A 54 9.45 11.30 -5.93
CA SER A 54 10.61 11.32 -5.06
C SER A 54 10.19 11.50 -3.59
N LYS A 55 11.13 11.24 -2.65
CA LYS A 55 10.92 11.57 -1.23
C LYS A 55 10.68 13.06 -0.99
N ASP A 56 11.38 13.90 -1.74
CA ASP A 56 11.28 15.36 -1.65
C ASP A 56 9.93 15.86 -2.17
N ASP A 57 9.39 15.25 -3.25
CA ASP A 57 8.05 15.52 -3.71
C ASP A 57 7.02 15.22 -2.63
N ILE A 58 7.09 14.02 -2.04
CA ILE A 58 6.18 13.60 -0.96
C ILE A 58 6.28 14.57 0.23
N GLN A 59 7.48 14.95 0.64
CA GLN A 59 7.69 15.88 1.75
C GLN A 59 7.08 17.25 1.45
N SER A 60 7.23 17.77 0.23
CA SER A 60 6.64 19.05 -0.18
C SER A 60 5.11 19.00 -0.23
N TYR A 61 4.53 17.87 -0.66
CA TYR A 61 3.08 17.66 -0.66
C TYR A 61 2.51 17.62 0.76
N LEU A 62 3.21 16.96 1.69
CA LEU A 62 2.81 16.88 3.11
C LEU A 62 2.93 18.22 3.85
N GLN A 63 3.82 19.13 3.42
CA GLN A 63 3.94 20.46 4.01
C GLN A 63 2.74 21.35 3.70
N ASN A 64 2.07 21.14 2.56
CA ASN A 64 0.90 21.90 2.17
C ASN A 64 -0.17 21.01 1.49
N PRO A 65 -0.82 20.12 2.24
CA PRO A 65 -1.71 19.09 1.71
C PRO A 65 -2.95 19.67 1.01
N TYR A 66 -3.42 20.83 1.42
CA TYR A 66 -4.53 21.52 0.76
C TYR A 66 -4.23 21.87 -0.70
N VAL A 67 -3.02 22.37 -0.98
CA VAL A 67 -2.61 22.75 -2.35
C VAL A 67 -2.30 21.52 -3.19
N TYR A 68 -1.68 20.48 -2.58
CA TYR A 68 -1.20 19.28 -3.25
C TYR A 68 -2.10 18.05 -3.06
N GLU A 69 -3.37 18.24 -2.72
CA GLU A 69 -4.33 17.17 -2.49
C GLU A 69 -4.34 16.12 -3.62
N LYS A 70 -4.42 16.58 -4.87
CA LYS A 70 -4.48 15.70 -6.05
C LYS A 70 -3.18 14.92 -6.26
N GLN A 71 -2.04 15.58 -6.06
CA GLN A 71 -0.72 14.97 -6.19
C GLN A 71 -0.50 13.94 -5.09
N LEU A 72 -0.85 14.27 -3.85
CA LEU A 72 -0.76 13.37 -2.70
C LEU A 72 -1.63 12.12 -2.90
N ARG A 73 -2.86 12.29 -3.35
CA ARG A 73 -3.76 11.18 -3.67
C ARG A 73 -3.17 10.27 -4.77
N LYS A 74 -2.64 10.85 -5.86
CA LYS A 74 -2.00 10.09 -6.94
C LYS A 74 -0.76 9.33 -6.46
N ALA A 75 0.06 9.95 -5.60
CA ALA A 75 1.21 9.32 -4.99
C ALA A 75 0.81 8.11 -4.13
N VAL A 76 -0.21 8.25 -3.31
CA VAL A 76 -0.74 7.15 -2.46
C VAL A 76 -1.30 6.00 -3.32
N VAL A 77 -2.05 6.31 -4.38
CA VAL A 77 -2.58 5.29 -5.31
C VAL A 77 -1.43 4.55 -6.01
N TYR A 78 -0.41 5.27 -6.44
CA TYR A 78 0.80 4.69 -7.03
C TYR A 78 1.50 3.75 -6.04
N LEU A 79 1.76 4.21 -4.81
CA LEU A 79 2.44 3.41 -3.79
C LEU A 79 1.62 2.20 -3.34
N TYR A 80 0.30 2.29 -3.31
CA TYR A 80 -0.57 1.14 -3.09
C TYR A 80 -0.38 0.05 -4.16
N GLY A 81 -0.11 0.45 -5.40
CA GLY A 81 0.24 -0.47 -6.48
C GLY A 81 1.66 -1.03 -6.37
N ALA A 82 2.62 -0.19 -6.02
CA ALA A 82 4.05 -0.47 -6.07
C ALA A 82 4.61 -1.13 -4.79
N SER A 83 4.14 -0.73 -3.59
CA SER A 83 4.63 -1.24 -2.31
C SER A 83 3.74 -2.36 -1.76
N PRO A 84 4.26 -3.60 -1.62
CA PRO A 84 3.51 -4.69 -0.99
C PRO A 84 3.17 -4.40 0.48
N HIS A 85 4.05 -3.73 1.23
CA HIS A 85 3.85 -3.40 2.65
C HIS A 85 2.73 -2.38 2.83
N PHE A 86 2.74 -1.31 2.04
CA PHE A 86 1.68 -0.32 2.06
C PHE A 86 0.33 -0.92 1.65
N ARG A 87 0.31 -1.76 0.61
CA ARG A 87 -0.90 -2.50 0.21
C ARG A 87 -1.40 -3.38 1.34
N ARG A 88 -0.50 -4.14 2.00
CA ARG A 88 -0.87 -5.04 3.09
C ARG A 88 -1.47 -4.29 4.27
N LEU A 89 -0.93 -3.11 4.60
CA LEU A 89 -1.48 -2.24 5.64
C LEU A 89 -2.94 -1.83 5.35
N ILE A 90 -3.22 -1.32 4.14
CA ILE A 90 -4.59 -0.96 3.74
C ILE A 90 -5.52 -2.17 3.76
N GLN A 91 -5.06 -3.33 3.26
CA GLN A 91 -5.85 -4.56 3.26
C GLN A 91 -6.14 -5.07 4.68
N TYR A 92 -5.20 -4.89 5.61
CA TYR A 92 -5.41 -5.22 7.01
C TYR A 92 -6.59 -4.44 7.58
N PHE A 93 -6.56 -3.11 7.50
CA PHE A 93 -7.67 -2.29 8.00
C PHE A 93 -8.99 -2.58 7.29
N THR A 94 -8.97 -2.78 5.96
CA THR A 94 -10.18 -3.16 5.20
C THR A 94 -10.79 -4.46 5.73
N GLY A 95 -9.96 -5.42 6.15
CA GLY A 95 -10.39 -6.72 6.67
C GLY A 95 -10.84 -6.71 8.14
N LEU A 96 -10.78 -5.57 8.84
CA LEU A 96 -11.17 -5.48 10.26
C LEU A 96 -12.69 -5.40 10.49
N SER A 97 -13.51 -5.41 9.44
CA SER A 97 -14.97 -5.49 9.54
C SER A 97 -15.54 -6.56 8.61
N ASP A 98 -16.42 -7.40 9.11
CA ASP A 98 -17.19 -8.37 8.32
C ASP A 98 -18.39 -7.74 7.60
N LEU A 99 -18.64 -6.44 7.86
CA LEU A 99 -19.82 -5.72 7.33
C LEU A 99 -21.13 -6.47 7.59
N ALA A 100 -21.20 -7.16 8.74
CA ALA A 100 -22.41 -7.81 9.20
C ALA A 100 -23.43 -6.74 9.59
N TYR A 101 -24.67 -6.89 9.15
CA TYR A 101 -25.72 -5.91 9.41
C TYR A 101 -27.04 -6.57 9.78
N VAL A 102 -27.89 -5.79 10.46
CA VAL A 102 -29.27 -6.17 10.75
C VAL A 102 -30.20 -5.01 10.38
N VAL A 103 -31.41 -5.38 9.96
CA VAL A 103 -32.50 -4.43 9.73
C VAL A 103 -33.46 -4.51 10.89
N SER A 104 -33.63 -3.41 11.59
CA SER A 104 -34.55 -3.31 12.72
C SER A 104 -35.70 -2.35 12.42
N PRO A 105 -36.89 -2.59 12.97
CA PRO A 105 -37.97 -1.63 12.92
C PRO A 105 -37.59 -0.36 13.69
N SER A 106 -37.91 0.78 13.10
CA SER A 106 -37.68 2.12 13.66
C SER A 106 -38.93 2.95 13.43
N LYS A 107 -39.33 3.74 14.41
CA LYS A 107 -40.49 4.64 14.30
C LYS A 107 -41.79 3.92 13.93
N ILE A 108 -42.00 2.71 14.47
CA ILE A 108 -43.27 1.95 14.30
C ILE A 108 -44.14 2.25 15.52
N ASP A 109 -45.36 2.69 15.27
CA ASP A 109 -46.43 2.75 16.27
C ASP A 109 -47.24 1.45 16.19
N PRO A 110 -47.19 0.59 17.22
CA PRO A 110 -47.94 -0.69 17.23
C PRO A 110 -49.47 -0.54 17.12
N GLN A 111 -50.00 0.62 17.54
CA GLN A 111 -51.46 0.83 17.57
C GLN A 111 -52.02 1.25 16.21
N THR A 112 -51.25 1.98 15.42
CA THR A 112 -51.72 2.56 14.14
C THR A 112 -51.19 1.85 12.90
N THR A 113 -50.14 1.04 13.04
CA THR A 113 -49.44 0.46 11.89
C THR A 113 -49.98 -0.93 11.53
N ASN A 114 -50.36 -1.14 10.26
CA ASN A 114 -50.84 -2.42 9.77
C ASN A 114 -49.66 -3.44 9.69
N PRO A 115 -49.70 -4.59 10.42
CA PRO A 115 -48.66 -5.58 10.44
C PRO A 115 -48.31 -6.16 9.06
N LYS A 116 -49.28 -6.37 8.20
CA LYS A 116 -49.07 -6.90 6.82
C LYS A 116 -48.24 -5.91 5.97
N THR A 117 -48.51 -4.61 6.14
CA THR A 117 -47.76 -3.56 5.42
C THR A 117 -46.33 -3.50 5.90
N ILE A 118 -46.11 -3.59 7.20
CA ILE A 118 -44.76 -3.61 7.80
C ILE A 118 -44.00 -4.84 7.31
N SER A 119 -44.57 -6.04 7.39
CA SER A 119 -43.91 -7.25 6.92
C SER A 119 -43.53 -7.19 5.44
N ARG A 120 -44.43 -6.67 4.58
CA ARG A 120 -44.14 -6.47 3.16
C ARG A 120 -42.99 -5.46 2.94
N ASN A 121 -43.00 -4.35 3.65
CA ASN A 121 -41.98 -3.31 3.53
C ASN A 121 -40.63 -3.78 4.08
N TYR A 122 -40.61 -4.55 5.17
CA TYR A 122 -39.43 -5.21 5.72
C TYR A 122 -38.74 -6.10 4.67
N ARG A 123 -39.52 -7.00 4.02
CA ARG A 123 -39.02 -7.84 2.93
C ARG A 123 -38.41 -7.04 1.79
N LYS A 124 -39.07 -5.94 1.40
CA LYS A 124 -38.54 -5.05 0.35
C LYS A 124 -37.24 -4.40 0.76
N THR A 125 -37.12 -4.00 2.03
CA THR A 125 -35.86 -3.43 2.58
C THR A 125 -34.73 -4.45 2.57
N ILE A 126 -35.00 -5.68 3.01
CA ILE A 126 -34.01 -6.77 2.99
C ILE A 126 -33.59 -7.09 1.54
N ASN A 127 -34.55 -7.17 0.62
CA ASN A 127 -34.25 -7.43 -0.78
C ASN A 127 -33.40 -6.32 -1.41
N ALA A 128 -33.63 -5.05 -1.08
CA ALA A 128 -32.82 -3.93 -1.54
C ALA A 128 -31.38 -4.02 -1.04
N LEU A 129 -31.17 -4.40 0.22
CA LEU A 129 -29.84 -4.62 0.78
C LEU A 129 -29.13 -5.85 0.18
N SER A 130 -29.88 -6.92 -0.08
CA SER A 130 -29.37 -8.08 -0.80
C SER A 130 -28.95 -7.71 -2.22
N ALA A 131 -29.78 -6.93 -2.95
CA ALA A 131 -29.46 -6.42 -4.28
C ALA A 131 -28.23 -5.48 -4.29
N MET A 132 -27.97 -4.78 -3.18
CA MET A 132 -26.79 -3.93 -2.99
C MET A 132 -25.49 -4.74 -2.79
N ASN A 133 -25.59 -6.03 -2.46
CA ASN A 133 -24.45 -6.93 -2.25
C ASN A 133 -23.36 -6.31 -1.35
N VAL A 134 -23.76 -5.95 -0.13
CA VAL A 134 -22.99 -5.20 0.85
C VAL A 134 -21.58 -5.76 1.05
N ARG A 135 -21.46 -7.08 1.22
CA ARG A 135 -20.18 -7.76 1.49
C ARG A 135 -19.18 -7.71 0.33
N THR A 136 -19.65 -7.45 -0.89
CA THR A 136 -18.77 -7.37 -2.08
C THR A 136 -18.43 -5.92 -2.44
N GLN A 137 -19.39 -5.01 -2.32
CA GLN A 137 -19.21 -3.62 -2.75
C GLN A 137 -18.56 -2.74 -1.68
N PHE A 138 -18.91 -2.91 -0.41
CA PHE A 138 -18.44 -2.02 0.65
C PHE A 138 -16.97 -2.17 1.04
N PRO A 139 -16.32 -3.34 0.95
CA PRO A 139 -14.87 -3.42 1.10
C PRO A 139 -14.10 -2.53 0.12
N LYS A 140 -14.65 -2.28 -1.08
CA LYS A 140 -14.06 -1.36 -2.06
C LYS A 140 -14.13 0.09 -1.57
N ILE A 141 -15.24 0.48 -0.95
CA ILE A 141 -15.40 1.81 -0.34
C ILE A 141 -14.38 1.97 0.79
N LEU A 142 -14.29 1.00 1.71
CA LEU A 142 -13.31 1.00 2.81
C LEU A 142 -11.88 1.13 2.30
N THR A 143 -11.52 0.36 1.26
CA THR A 143 -10.19 0.40 0.68
C THR A 143 -9.84 1.80 0.14
N VAL A 144 -10.78 2.45 -0.54
CA VAL A 144 -10.57 3.79 -1.10
C VAL A 144 -10.49 4.84 0.02
N CYS A 145 -11.38 4.78 1.02
CA CYS A 145 -11.34 5.69 2.16
C CYS A 145 -10.01 5.57 2.92
N LEU A 146 -9.56 4.36 3.20
CA LEU A 146 -8.28 4.12 3.90
C LEU A 146 -7.06 4.51 3.05
N ARG A 147 -7.16 4.44 1.73
CA ARG A 147 -6.08 4.80 0.82
C ARG A 147 -6.05 6.28 0.50
N GLU A 148 -7.22 6.87 0.14
CA GLU A 148 -7.34 8.20 -0.45
C GLU A 148 -8.09 9.21 0.43
N ASP A 149 -8.54 8.80 1.64
CA ASP A 149 -9.40 9.52 2.59
C ASP A 149 -10.88 9.59 2.18
N VAL A 150 -11.20 9.78 0.91
CA VAL A 150 -12.57 9.98 0.46
C VAL A 150 -12.94 9.06 -0.70
N PHE A 151 -14.13 8.46 -0.59
CA PHE A 151 -14.79 7.75 -1.67
C PHE A 151 -15.99 8.56 -2.15
N TYR A 152 -15.97 9.00 -3.38
CA TYR A 152 -17.13 9.60 -4.06
C TYR A 152 -17.87 8.53 -4.84
N GLY A 153 -19.14 8.35 -4.58
CA GLY A 153 -19.94 7.31 -5.20
C GLY A 153 -21.30 7.76 -5.69
N THR A 154 -21.81 7.02 -6.68
CA THR A 154 -23.20 7.11 -7.12
C THR A 154 -23.78 5.71 -7.26
N MET A 155 -25.08 5.56 -7.04
CA MET A 155 -25.78 4.29 -7.11
C MET A 155 -26.53 4.14 -8.44
N TRP A 156 -26.27 3.04 -9.13
CA TRP A 156 -27.13 2.54 -10.18
C TRP A 156 -28.22 1.69 -9.57
N VAL A 157 -29.45 2.15 -9.60
CA VAL A 157 -30.61 1.43 -9.05
C VAL A 157 -31.42 0.85 -10.19
N THR A 158 -31.46 -0.48 -10.26
CA THR A 158 -32.34 -1.23 -11.16
C THR A 158 -33.34 -2.03 -10.34
N ASN A 159 -34.26 -2.76 -10.99
CA ASN A 159 -35.23 -3.59 -10.27
C ASN A 159 -34.57 -4.70 -9.45
N ASP A 160 -33.46 -5.25 -9.93
CA ASP A 160 -32.83 -6.47 -9.38
C ASP A 160 -31.45 -6.23 -8.78
N SER A 161 -30.86 -5.06 -9.00
CA SER A 161 -29.52 -4.76 -8.50
C SER A 161 -29.33 -3.30 -8.14
N ILE A 162 -28.49 -3.07 -7.13
CA ILE A 162 -27.99 -1.73 -6.75
C ILE A 162 -26.47 -1.79 -6.80
N THR A 163 -25.91 -1.14 -7.80
CA THR A 163 -24.46 -1.11 -8.00
C THR A 163 -23.90 0.24 -7.61
N ILE A 164 -22.81 0.24 -6.82
CA ILE A 164 -22.12 1.45 -6.43
C ILE A 164 -20.97 1.70 -7.40
N GLN A 165 -21.05 2.83 -8.09
CA GLN A 165 -20.00 3.29 -9.00
C GLN A 165 -19.15 4.36 -8.33
N GLN A 166 -17.85 4.16 -8.34
CA GLN A 166 -16.89 5.19 -7.90
C GLN A 166 -16.81 6.30 -8.95
N LEU A 167 -16.89 7.54 -8.49
CA LEU A 167 -16.71 8.72 -9.32
C LEU A 167 -15.22 9.14 -9.36
N PRO A 168 -14.76 9.80 -10.44
CA PRO A 168 -13.40 10.30 -10.52
C PRO A 168 -13.20 11.43 -9.51
N SER A 169 -12.42 11.17 -8.47
CA SER A 169 -12.24 12.08 -7.32
C SER A 169 -11.71 13.47 -7.71
N ASP A 170 -10.92 13.58 -8.81
CA ASP A 170 -10.42 14.88 -9.30
C ASP A 170 -11.53 15.82 -9.79
N TYR A 171 -12.73 15.29 -10.06
CA TYR A 171 -13.92 15.99 -10.56
C TYR A 171 -15.07 15.98 -9.55
N CYS A 172 -14.79 15.62 -8.30
CA CYS A 172 -15.80 15.61 -7.24
C CYS A 172 -15.42 16.57 -6.12
N SER A 173 -16.43 17.12 -5.45
CA SER A 173 -16.26 17.95 -4.24
C SER A 173 -17.46 17.71 -3.31
N ILE A 174 -17.25 17.93 -2.02
CA ILE A 174 -18.33 17.93 -1.02
C ILE A 174 -18.99 19.30 -1.04
N SER A 175 -20.34 19.35 -1.15
CA SER A 175 -21.10 20.59 -1.14
C SER A 175 -21.73 20.87 0.21
N THR A 176 -22.55 19.94 0.69
CA THR A 176 -23.34 20.06 1.90
C THR A 176 -23.36 18.72 2.64
N ILE A 177 -23.91 18.71 3.86
CA ILE A 177 -24.11 17.48 4.63
C ILE A 177 -25.59 17.32 4.93
N GLU A 178 -26.15 16.18 4.58
CA GLU A 178 -27.52 15.82 4.85
C GLU A 178 -27.59 14.49 5.61
N GLY A 179 -28.15 14.49 6.83
CA GLY A 179 -28.25 13.28 7.67
C GLY A 179 -26.90 12.62 7.93
N ASN A 180 -25.86 13.41 8.25
CA ASN A 180 -24.45 12.99 8.43
C ASN A 180 -23.75 12.46 7.17
N VAL A 181 -24.39 12.51 6.01
CA VAL A 181 -23.77 12.05 4.75
C VAL A 181 -23.46 13.25 3.87
N PRO A 182 -22.19 13.42 3.46
CA PRO A 182 -21.81 14.49 2.55
C PRO A 182 -22.45 14.31 1.16
N ASN A 183 -23.02 15.39 0.64
CA ASN A 183 -23.52 15.48 -0.71
C ASN A 183 -22.39 15.82 -1.67
N VAL A 184 -22.49 15.33 -2.90
CA VAL A 184 -21.43 15.43 -3.91
C VAL A 184 -21.84 16.41 -5.00
N THR A 185 -20.96 17.37 -5.30
CA THR A 185 -20.95 18.10 -6.57
C THR A 185 -19.97 17.45 -7.52
N PHE A 186 -20.38 17.37 -8.79
CA PHE A 186 -19.57 16.82 -9.87
C PHE A 186 -19.26 17.89 -10.91
N ASP A 187 -17.99 17.97 -11.35
CA ASP A 187 -17.56 18.83 -12.43
C ASP A 187 -17.87 18.18 -13.78
N PHE A 188 -18.95 18.60 -14.41
CA PHE A 188 -19.42 18.06 -15.68
C PHE A 188 -18.52 18.34 -16.88
N SER A 189 -17.49 19.21 -16.74
CA SER A 189 -16.46 19.38 -17.76
C SER A 189 -15.64 18.09 -18.00
N TYR A 190 -15.71 17.11 -17.08
CA TYR A 190 -15.14 15.76 -17.27
C TYR A 190 -15.59 15.14 -18.59
N PHE A 191 -16.85 15.28 -18.95
CA PHE A 191 -17.40 14.67 -20.17
C PHE A 191 -17.05 15.41 -21.45
N ASP A 192 -16.48 16.61 -21.41
CA ASP A 192 -15.98 17.28 -22.61
C ASP A 192 -14.81 16.50 -23.23
N SER A 193 -13.99 15.85 -22.41
CA SER A 193 -12.88 14.97 -22.86
C SER A 193 -13.24 13.48 -22.81
N HIS A 194 -14.33 13.09 -22.16
CA HIS A 194 -14.73 11.70 -21.95
C HIS A 194 -16.19 11.45 -22.36
N ALA A 195 -16.63 12.01 -23.48
CA ALA A 195 -18.03 11.97 -23.92
C ALA A 195 -18.60 10.54 -24.02
N ALA A 196 -17.78 9.58 -24.50
CA ALA A 196 -18.19 8.17 -24.59
C ALA A 196 -18.48 7.52 -23.23
N MET A 197 -17.90 8.04 -22.15
CA MET A 197 -18.12 7.51 -20.80
C MET A 197 -19.50 7.86 -20.23
N LEU A 198 -20.18 8.89 -20.77
CA LEU A 198 -21.47 9.34 -20.26
C LEU A 198 -22.55 8.24 -20.30
N GLU A 199 -22.43 7.28 -21.21
CA GLU A 199 -23.35 6.14 -21.30
C GLU A 199 -23.22 5.17 -20.11
N TYR A 200 -22.06 5.16 -19.47
CA TYR A 200 -21.76 4.31 -18.30
C TYR A 200 -22.02 5.01 -16.97
N TYR A 201 -22.74 6.14 -16.98
CA TYR A 201 -23.14 6.87 -15.78
C TYR A 201 -24.68 6.84 -15.63
N PRO A 202 -25.20 6.95 -14.39
CA PRO A 202 -26.65 6.98 -14.16
C PRO A 202 -27.39 8.02 -15.02
N PRO A 203 -28.67 7.81 -15.35
CA PRO A 203 -29.43 8.72 -16.22
C PRO A 203 -29.43 10.19 -15.79
N GLU A 204 -29.32 10.44 -14.50
CA GLU A 204 -29.19 11.78 -13.91
C GLU A 204 -28.00 12.55 -14.52
N PHE A 205 -26.88 11.87 -14.78
CA PHE A 205 -25.68 12.49 -15.35
C PHE A 205 -25.92 13.03 -16.77
N LYS A 206 -26.73 12.33 -17.58
CA LYS A 206 -27.09 12.81 -18.93
C LYS A 206 -27.92 14.10 -18.86
N THR A 207 -28.86 14.16 -17.91
CA THR A 207 -29.72 15.33 -17.69
C THR A 207 -28.88 16.52 -17.21
N LYS A 208 -28.00 16.31 -16.22
CA LYS A 208 -27.15 17.36 -15.65
C LYS A 208 -26.06 17.82 -16.63
N TYR A 209 -25.51 16.91 -17.44
CA TYR A 209 -24.59 17.30 -18.52
C TYR A 209 -25.28 18.18 -19.56
N GLY A 210 -26.52 17.87 -19.92
CA GLY A 210 -27.32 18.76 -20.79
C GLY A 210 -27.55 20.15 -20.19
N THR A 211 -27.66 20.27 -18.87
CA THR A 211 -27.72 21.56 -18.17
C THR A 211 -26.39 22.31 -18.25
N TYR A 212 -25.28 21.63 -18.02
CA TYR A 212 -23.92 22.18 -18.19
C TYR A 212 -23.67 22.65 -19.62
N GLN A 213 -24.08 21.88 -20.63
CA GLN A 213 -23.92 22.28 -22.04
C GLN A 213 -24.64 23.60 -22.40
N LYS A 214 -25.78 23.86 -21.73
CA LYS A 214 -26.52 25.14 -21.90
C LYS A 214 -25.83 26.30 -21.19
N ASN A 215 -25.17 26.05 -20.07
CA ASN A 215 -24.43 27.06 -19.31
C ASN A 215 -23.09 26.50 -18.80
N ARG A 216 -22.06 26.63 -19.60
CA ARG A 216 -20.71 26.11 -19.31
C ARG A 216 -20.02 26.77 -18.10
N MET A 217 -20.53 27.92 -17.62
CA MET A 217 -20.02 28.57 -16.41
C MET A 217 -20.38 27.77 -15.15
N SER A 218 -21.52 27.07 -15.15
CA SER A 218 -22.00 26.25 -14.04
C SER A 218 -21.55 24.79 -14.21
N ARG A 219 -20.23 24.56 -14.19
CA ARG A 219 -19.68 23.21 -14.40
C ARG A 219 -19.84 22.30 -13.20
N TRP A 220 -19.85 22.84 -11.99
CA TRP A 220 -20.06 22.11 -10.75
C TRP A 220 -21.56 22.01 -10.45
N ILE A 221 -22.13 20.82 -10.54
CA ILE A 221 -23.55 20.58 -10.30
C ILE A 221 -23.68 19.51 -9.21
N GLU A 222 -24.52 19.80 -8.21
CA GLU A 222 -24.82 18.84 -7.13
C GLU A 222 -25.59 17.64 -7.68
N LEU A 223 -25.20 16.44 -7.24
CA LEU A 223 -25.85 15.18 -7.59
C LEU A 223 -27.05 14.90 -6.66
N ASP A 224 -27.93 13.98 -7.08
CA ASP A 224 -29.13 13.66 -6.32
C ASP A 224 -28.79 12.94 -5.01
N SER A 225 -29.18 13.54 -3.88
CA SER A 225 -28.71 13.15 -2.55
C SER A 225 -29.04 11.72 -2.11
N PRO A 226 -30.16 11.09 -2.49
CA PRO A 226 -30.41 9.71 -2.08
C PRO A 226 -29.51 8.68 -2.76
N THR A 227 -29.00 8.99 -3.95
CA THR A 227 -28.22 8.06 -4.79
C THR A 227 -26.76 8.40 -4.92
N SER A 228 -26.36 9.63 -4.58
CA SER A 228 -24.97 10.05 -4.59
C SER A 228 -24.47 10.39 -3.17
N PHE A 229 -23.21 10.12 -2.90
CA PHE A 229 -22.65 10.26 -1.56
C PHE A 229 -21.12 10.37 -1.59
N ALA A 230 -20.56 10.95 -0.55
CA ALA A 230 -19.15 10.81 -0.20
C ALA A 230 -19.03 10.10 1.15
N ILE A 231 -18.06 9.21 1.25
CA ILE A 231 -17.64 8.59 2.52
C ILE A 231 -16.21 9.04 2.78
N LYS A 232 -15.96 9.61 3.95
CA LYS A 232 -14.66 10.16 4.29
C LYS A 232 -14.12 9.48 5.54
N CYS A 233 -12.81 9.21 5.58
CA CYS A 233 -12.14 8.67 6.76
C CYS A 233 -11.96 9.75 7.82
N ASN A 234 -11.40 10.91 7.44
CA ASN A 234 -11.18 12.06 8.32
C ASN A 234 -12.36 13.05 8.20
N ASN A 235 -13.39 12.85 9.00
CA ASN A 235 -14.60 13.68 8.95
C ASN A 235 -14.46 15.07 9.58
N ASP A 236 -13.36 15.36 10.26
CA ASP A 236 -13.02 16.64 10.86
C ASP A 236 -12.57 17.70 9.85
N VAL A 237 -12.03 17.26 8.71
CA VAL A 237 -11.58 18.12 7.61
C VAL A 237 -12.38 17.80 6.35
N LEU A 238 -13.38 18.61 6.03
CA LEU A 238 -14.26 18.37 4.86
C LEU A 238 -13.78 19.08 3.59
N GLU A 239 -12.97 20.11 3.72
CA GLU A 239 -12.57 20.98 2.62
C GLU A 239 -11.65 20.30 1.59
N TYR A 240 -10.82 19.36 2.03
CA TYR A 240 -9.91 18.60 1.18
C TYR A 240 -9.72 17.17 1.69
N ALA A 241 -9.23 16.29 0.82
CA ALA A 241 -8.91 14.92 1.18
C ALA A 241 -7.45 14.79 1.64
N MET A 242 -7.26 14.26 2.85
CA MET A 242 -5.95 13.94 3.40
C MET A 242 -5.86 12.43 3.61
N PRO A 243 -5.12 11.68 2.78
CA PRO A 243 -5.00 10.24 2.94
C PRO A 243 -4.55 9.86 4.36
N PRO A 244 -5.24 8.97 5.08
CA PRO A 244 -4.96 8.68 6.50
C PRO A 244 -3.54 8.23 6.78
N PHE A 245 -2.94 7.52 5.83
CA PHE A 245 -1.58 7.01 5.92
C PHE A 245 -0.57 7.83 5.11
N ALA A 246 -0.88 9.09 4.78
CA ALA A 246 0.06 9.95 4.05
C ALA A 246 1.36 10.20 4.84
N GLY A 247 1.27 10.28 6.17
CA GLY A 247 2.42 10.51 7.03
C GLY A 247 3.50 9.44 6.97
N ILE A 248 3.14 8.20 6.64
CA ILE A 248 4.09 7.06 6.60
C ILE A 248 4.70 6.83 5.21
N LEU A 249 4.36 7.65 4.23
CA LEU A 249 4.86 7.43 2.86
C LEU A 249 6.39 7.49 2.81
N ARG A 250 7.01 8.30 3.67
CA ARG A 250 8.47 8.40 3.77
C ARG A 250 9.10 7.09 4.24
N GLU A 251 8.53 6.49 5.26
CA GLU A 251 8.98 5.19 5.81
C GLU A 251 8.85 4.06 4.79
N VAL A 252 7.85 4.14 3.90
CA VAL A 252 7.70 3.20 2.77
C VAL A 252 8.91 3.30 1.83
N TYR A 253 9.37 4.51 1.52
CA TYR A 253 10.57 4.71 0.69
C TYR A 253 11.84 4.26 1.42
N ASP A 254 11.97 4.61 2.70
CA ASP A 254 13.14 4.23 3.50
C ASP A 254 13.30 2.71 3.58
N LEU A 255 12.20 1.97 3.75
CA LEU A 255 12.23 0.51 3.76
C LEU A 255 12.76 -0.08 2.45
N GLU A 256 12.33 0.44 1.31
CA GLU A 256 12.79 -0.06 0.01
C GLU A 256 14.26 0.32 -0.26
N ASP A 257 14.69 1.50 0.18
CA ASP A 257 16.10 1.90 0.10
C ASP A 257 17.00 0.98 0.97
N TYR A 258 16.55 0.62 2.18
CA TYR A 258 17.27 -0.34 3.02
C TYR A 258 17.34 -1.73 2.39
N LYS A 259 16.28 -2.20 1.73
CA LYS A 259 16.31 -3.46 0.98
C LYS A 259 17.28 -3.42 -0.19
N ALA A 260 17.29 -2.33 -0.95
CA ALA A 260 18.23 -2.14 -2.05
C ALA A 260 19.67 -2.10 -1.55
N LEU A 261 19.92 -1.38 -0.44
CA LEU A 261 21.25 -1.33 0.20
C LEU A 261 21.70 -2.72 0.67
N LYS A 262 20.80 -3.49 1.28
CA LYS A 262 21.10 -4.88 1.71
C LYS A 262 21.45 -5.77 0.53
N LEU A 263 20.69 -5.69 -0.57
CA LEU A 263 20.99 -6.45 -1.80
C LEU A 263 22.38 -6.08 -2.36
N THR A 264 22.67 -4.78 -2.44
CA THR A 264 23.98 -4.27 -2.89
C THR A 264 25.11 -4.79 -1.99
N LYS A 265 24.92 -4.73 -0.67
CA LYS A 265 25.91 -5.24 0.29
C LYS A 265 26.12 -6.75 0.13
N THR A 266 25.04 -7.53 0.01
CA THR A 266 25.14 -8.98 -0.22
C THR A 266 25.81 -9.30 -1.55
N ALA A 267 25.56 -8.52 -2.61
CA ALA A 267 26.28 -8.66 -3.86
C ALA A 267 27.78 -8.38 -3.72
N LEU A 268 28.15 -7.32 -2.97
CA LEU A 268 29.56 -6.98 -2.68
C LEU A 268 30.25 -8.05 -1.84
N GLU A 269 29.57 -8.69 -0.89
CA GLU A 269 30.11 -9.78 -0.07
C GLU A 269 30.49 -11.02 -0.89
N ASN A 270 29.94 -11.19 -2.09
CA ASN A 270 30.29 -12.28 -3.00
C ASN A 270 31.57 -12.00 -3.79
N TYR A 271 32.07 -10.76 -3.78
CA TYR A 271 33.32 -10.44 -4.43
C TYR A 271 34.49 -10.63 -3.48
N ALA A 272 35.55 -11.30 -3.92
CA ALA A 272 36.77 -11.47 -3.18
C ALA A 272 37.95 -11.02 -4.04
N MET A 273 38.98 -10.52 -3.35
CA MET A 273 40.27 -10.22 -3.99
C MET A 273 41.34 -11.08 -3.35
N LEU A 274 42.04 -11.88 -4.16
CA LEU A 274 43.19 -12.65 -3.74
C LEU A 274 44.44 -11.86 -4.11
N ASP A 275 45.25 -11.56 -3.08
CA ASP A 275 46.57 -10.97 -3.26
C ASP A 275 47.62 -12.08 -3.26
N MET A 276 48.44 -12.10 -4.32
CA MET A 276 49.57 -12.97 -4.44
C MET A 276 50.84 -12.11 -4.27
N THR A 277 51.42 -12.16 -3.09
CA THR A 277 52.62 -11.41 -2.76
C THR A 277 53.88 -12.17 -3.22
N LEU A 278 54.77 -11.48 -3.91
CA LEU A 278 56.07 -12.04 -4.28
C LEU A 278 56.97 -12.14 -3.03
N PRO A 279 57.47 -13.33 -2.69
CA PRO A 279 58.37 -13.47 -1.57
C PRO A 279 59.73 -12.74 -1.82
N MET A 280 60.17 -11.97 -0.83
CA MET A 280 61.43 -11.25 -0.85
C MET A 280 62.39 -11.84 0.17
N ASP A 281 63.72 -11.73 -0.11
CA ASP A 281 64.77 -12.03 0.87
C ASP A 281 64.95 -10.85 1.85
N GLU A 282 65.83 -11.04 2.87
CA GLU A 282 66.15 -9.99 3.85
C GLU A 282 66.82 -8.77 3.23
N GLU A 283 67.36 -8.90 2.01
CA GLU A 283 68.08 -7.83 1.27
C GLU A 283 67.13 -7.10 0.31
N GLY A 284 65.82 -7.52 0.19
CA GLY A 284 64.83 -6.90 -0.65
C GLY A 284 64.84 -7.38 -2.10
N ASN A 285 65.53 -8.52 -2.40
CA ASN A 285 65.50 -9.12 -3.73
C ASN A 285 64.40 -10.17 -3.81
N TRP A 286 63.77 -10.31 -4.97
CA TRP A 286 62.76 -11.31 -5.18
C TRP A 286 63.32 -12.73 -5.19
N LEU A 287 62.77 -13.59 -4.35
CA LEU A 287 63.14 -15.00 -4.27
C LEU A 287 62.65 -15.83 -5.46
N LEU A 288 61.67 -15.34 -6.19
CA LEU A 288 61.10 -15.96 -7.35
C LEU A 288 61.27 -15.04 -8.58
N ASP A 289 61.69 -15.63 -9.71
CA ASP A 289 61.77 -14.92 -10.99
C ASP A 289 60.35 -14.38 -11.35
N TYR A 290 60.29 -13.11 -11.73
CA TYR A 290 59.05 -12.45 -12.10
C TYR A 290 58.28 -13.19 -13.16
N ASP A 291 58.93 -13.71 -14.20
CA ASP A 291 58.26 -14.42 -15.28
C ASP A 291 57.61 -15.72 -14.81
N LYS A 292 58.24 -16.44 -13.88
CA LYS A 292 57.66 -17.65 -13.25
C LYS A 292 56.50 -17.29 -12.33
N ALA A 293 56.62 -16.23 -11.55
CA ALA A 293 55.53 -15.76 -10.69
C ALA A 293 54.32 -15.33 -11.50
N LYS A 294 54.54 -14.66 -12.63
CA LYS A 294 53.51 -14.29 -13.58
C LYS A 294 52.78 -15.50 -14.21
N GLU A 295 53.52 -16.55 -14.56
CA GLU A 295 52.96 -17.79 -15.07
C GLU A 295 52.07 -18.50 -14.03
N PHE A 296 52.55 -18.59 -12.78
CA PHE A 296 51.73 -19.13 -11.68
C PHE A 296 50.48 -18.29 -11.42
N TRP A 297 50.59 -16.96 -11.45
CA TRP A 297 49.48 -16.06 -11.29
C TRP A 297 48.45 -16.20 -12.45
N GLN A 298 48.90 -16.30 -13.69
CA GLN A 298 48.04 -16.51 -14.84
C GLN A 298 47.27 -17.83 -14.78
N ASN A 299 47.94 -18.91 -14.33
CA ASN A 299 47.33 -20.20 -14.13
C ASN A 299 46.26 -20.16 -13.02
N LEU A 300 46.51 -19.44 -11.92
CA LEU A 300 45.53 -19.21 -10.85
C LEU A 300 44.38 -18.39 -11.36
N ASP A 301 44.65 -17.29 -12.06
CA ASP A 301 43.63 -16.38 -12.60
C ASP A 301 42.71 -17.07 -13.61
N ALA A 302 43.21 -18.04 -14.36
CA ALA A 302 42.42 -18.80 -15.32
C ALA A 302 41.36 -19.72 -14.65
N VAL A 303 41.61 -20.16 -13.42
CA VAL A 303 40.75 -21.10 -12.65
C VAL A 303 39.79 -20.38 -11.75
N LEU A 304 40.04 -19.12 -11.39
CA LEU A 304 39.21 -18.35 -10.49
C LEU A 304 37.87 -17.96 -11.16
N PRO A 305 36.74 -17.97 -10.43
CA PRO A 305 35.46 -17.43 -10.91
C PRO A 305 35.58 -15.92 -11.23
N GLU A 306 34.63 -15.40 -12.01
CA GLU A 306 34.61 -13.97 -12.39
C GLU A 306 34.42 -13.02 -11.20
N GLU A 307 33.82 -13.51 -10.12
CA GLU A 307 33.56 -12.77 -8.87
C GLU A 307 34.83 -12.63 -8.00
N VAL A 308 35.90 -13.35 -8.34
CA VAL A 308 37.16 -13.32 -7.58
C VAL A 308 38.24 -12.66 -8.41
N GLY A 309 38.66 -11.45 -8.01
CA GLY A 309 39.78 -10.77 -8.63
C GLY A 309 41.12 -11.28 -8.05
N SER A 310 42.15 -11.33 -8.87
CA SER A 310 43.52 -11.65 -8.43
C SER A 310 44.44 -10.51 -8.78
N VAL A 311 45.38 -10.22 -7.87
CA VAL A 311 46.45 -9.22 -8.06
C VAL A 311 47.79 -9.84 -7.67
N LEU A 312 48.79 -9.63 -8.50
CA LEU A 312 50.17 -9.98 -8.20
C LEU A 312 50.94 -8.71 -7.82
N THR A 313 51.36 -8.58 -6.58
CA THR A 313 52.07 -7.39 -6.09
C THR A 313 53.39 -7.72 -5.45
N PRO A 314 54.38 -6.81 -5.52
CA PRO A 314 55.67 -6.92 -4.78
C PRO A 314 55.51 -6.45 -3.32
N MET A 315 54.36 -5.94 -2.92
CA MET A 315 54.08 -5.45 -1.58
C MET A 315 53.00 -6.29 -0.93
N GLU A 316 53.10 -6.50 0.37
CA GLU A 316 52.09 -7.17 1.17
C GLU A 316 50.85 -6.26 1.22
N ILE A 317 49.84 -6.58 0.45
CA ILE A 317 48.51 -5.94 0.55
C ILE A 317 47.68 -6.79 1.50
N LYS A 318 47.18 -6.19 2.57
CA LYS A 318 46.24 -6.88 3.45
C LYS A 318 45.01 -7.28 2.64
N LYS A 319 44.63 -8.56 2.77
CA LYS A 319 43.40 -9.11 2.15
C LYS A 319 42.24 -8.15 2.28
N ILE A 320 41.78 -7.60 1.18
CA ILE A 320 40.51 -6.86 1.11
C ILE A 320 39.43 -7.91 0.90
N SER A 321 38.92 -8.47 1.98
CA SER A 321 37.67 -9.16 1.97
C SER A 321 36.61 -8.16 2.42
N PHE A 322 35.53 -8.07 1.68
CA PHE A 322 34.31 -7.44 2.18
C PHE A 322 33.71 -8.41 3.22
N GLU A 323 34.39 -8.52 4.39
CA GLU A 323 33.99 -9.43 5.44
C GLU A 323 32.61 -9.06 5.92
N ARG A 324 31.77 -10.08 6.18
CA ARG A 324 30.54 -9.94 6.93
C ARG A 324 30.81 -9.16 8.20
N SER A 325 30.64 -7.84 8.19
CA SER A 325 30.62 -7.08 9.42
C SER A 325 29.38 -7.54 10.17
N ASN A 326 29.61 -8.25 11.23
CA ASN A 326 28.73 -8.79 12.25
C ASN A 326 27.28 -8.31 12.25
N THR A 327 26.37 -9.27 12.26
CA THR A 327 25.03 -9.33 12.96
C THR A 327 24.18 -8.05 13.13
N GLY A 328 24.72 -6.84 13.03
CA GLY A 328 23.94 -5.60 13.11
C GLY A 328 23.08 -5.31 11.87
N ASP A 329 23.53 -5.71 10.69
CA ASP A 329 22.87 -5.32 9.43
C ASP A 329 21.71 -6.23 9.00
N THR A 330 21.58 -7.42 9.56
CA THR A 330 20.39 -8.26 9.35
C THR A 330 19.16 -7.68 10.00
N ASN A 331 19.33 -6.82 11.00
CA ASN A 331 18.22 -6.20 11.72
C ASN A 331 17.72 -4.89 11.05
N THR A 332 18.54 -4.21 10.23
CA THR A 332 18.16 -2.88 9.67
C THR A 332 16.90 -2.91 8.83
N VAL A 333 16.68 -3.95 8.03
CA VAL A 333 15.42 -4.10 7.23
C VAL A 333 14.27 -4.44 8.16
N ALA A 334 14.46 -5.31 9.16
CA ALA A 334 13.41 -5.63 10.13
C ALA A 334 13.07 -4.42 11.01
N ASP A 335 14.07 -3.63 11.39
CA ASP A 335 13.89 -2.38 12.14
C ASP A 335 13.12 -1.35 11.29
N ALA A 336 13.42 -1.24 9.99
CA ALA A 336 12.69 -0.38 9.08
C ALA A 336 11.23 -0.84 8.87
N GLU A 337 10.97 -2.14 8.76
CA GLU A 337 9.62 -2.70 8.75
C GLU A 337 8.87 -2.39 10.06
N GLN A 338 9.52 -2.56 11.20
CA GLN A 338 8.96 -2.23 12.50
C GLN A 338 8.63 -0.73 12.61
N ASN A 339 9.53 0.14 12.16
CA ASN A 339 9.32 1.58 12.15
C ASN A 339 8.14 1.97 11.27
N LEU A 340 8.01 1.39 10.07
CA LEU A 340 6.88 1.61 9.15
C LEU A 340 5.54 1.29 9.83
N PHE A 341 5.41 0.11 10.43
CA PHE A 341 4.15 -0.29 11.07
C PHE A 341 3.88 0.51 12.34
N SER A 342 4.92 0.82 13.13
CA SER A 342 4.79 1.67 14.32
C SER A 342 4.37 3.10 13.96
N ALA A 343 4.92 3.67 12.89
CA ALA A 343 4.51 4.97 12.38
C ALA A 343 3.06 4.97 11.86
N ALA A 344 2.61 3.83 11.30
CA ALA A 344 1.21 3.63 10.91
C ALA A 344 0.26 3.46 12.11
N GLY A 345 0.77 3.42 13.34
CA GLY A 345 0.00 3.18 14.55
C GLY A 345 -0.43 1.72 14.74
N VAL A 346 0.11 0.80 13.95
CA VAL A 346 -0.22 -0.64 13.99
C VAL A 346 0.88 -1.40 14.71
N SER A 347 0.51 -2.40 15.48
CA SER A 347 1.50 -3.26 16.12
C SER A 347 2.35 -4.00 15.09
N SER A 348 3.66 -3.81 15.13
CA SER A 348 4.62 -4.54 14.29
C SER A 348 4.53 -6.07 14.47
N LEU A 349 4.07 -6.50 15.64
CA LEU A 349 3.84 -7.91 15.98
C LEU A 349 2.82 -8.63 15.07
N LEU A 350 1.95 -7.87 14.39
CA LEU A 350 0.99 -8.41 13.42
C LEU A 350 1.66 -8.85 12.11
N PHE A 351 2.84 -8.32 11.81
CA PHE A 351 3.53 -8.51 10.54
C PHE A 351 4.91 -9.16 10.66
N ASN A 352 5.46 -9.24 11.89
CA ASN A 352 6.74 -9.83 12.19
C ASN A 352 6.59 -11.14 12.99
N ASN A 353 7.58 -12.04 12.85
CA ASN A 353 7.61 -13.32 13.56
C ASN A 353 8.06 -13.21 15.04
N ASP A 354 8.05 -12.03 15.64
CA ASP A 354 8.43 -11.85 17.02
C ASP A 354 7.41 -12.49 17.98
N LYS A 355 7.92 -13.03 19.09
CA LYS A 355 7.11 -13.70 20.11
C LYS A 355 6.23 -12.69 20.87
N ALA A 356 5.08 -12.36 20.31
CA ALA A 356 4.07 -11.56 20.99
C ALA A 356 3.24 -12.40 21.97
N SER A 357 2.80 -11.80 23.07
CA SER A 357 1.73 -12.42 23.84
C SER A 357 0.40 -12.32 23.08
N ALA A 358 -0.36 -13.40 22.99
CA ALA A 358 -1.63 -13.44 22.29
C ALA A 358 -2.60 -12.35 22.76
N ASN A 359 -2.59 -12.00 24.04
CA ASN A 359 -3.45 -10.96 24.62
C ASN A 359 -3.09 -9.55 24.14
N ALA A 360 -1.79 -9.22 24.05
CA ALA A 360 -1.35 -7.91 23.53
C ALA A 360 -1.76 -7.72 22.08
N LEU A 361 -1.64 -8.77 21.26
CA LEU A 361 -2.06 -8.78 19.87
C LEU A 361 -3.57 -8.54 19.71
N VAL A 362 -4.39 -9.23 20.50
CA VAL A 362 -5.86 -9.06 20.49
C VAL A 362 -6.25 -7.62 20.87
N LEU A 363 -5.61 -7.03 21.87
CA LEU A 363 -5.87 -5.65 22.27
C LEU A 363 -5.48 -4.64 21.19
N SER A 364 -4.35 -4.86 20.51
CA SER A 364 -3.93 -4.03 19.38
C SER A 364 -4.95 -4.09 18.24
N ILE A 365 -5.38 -5.28 17.84
CA ILE A 365 -6.41 -5.45 16.80
C ILE A 365 -7.71 -4.75 17.18
N LYS A 366 -8.14 -4.83 18.45
CA LYS A 366 -9.37 -4.15 18.93
C LYS A 366 -9.23 -2.61 18.85
N ALA A 367 -8.05 -2.07 19.10
CA ALA A 367 -7.80 -0.63 18.93
C ALA A 367 -7.86 -0.21 17.46
N ASP A 368 -7.24 -1.00 16.57
CA ASP A 368 -7.22 -0.75 15.14
C ASP A 368 -8.62 -0.84 14.50
N GLN A 369 -9.48 -1.73 15.01
CA GLN A 369 -10.88 -1.87 14.58
C GLN A 369 -11.69 -0.56 14.71
N ALA A 370 -11.38 0.27 15.71
CA ALA A 370 -12.10 1.52 15.93
C ALA A 370 -12.05 2.45 14.71
N ILE A 371 -10.91 2.49 14.01
CA ILE A 371 -10.75 3.31 12.79
C ILE A 371 -11.69 2.78 11.69
N THR A 372 -11.68 1.48 11.45
CA THR A 372 -12.54 0.86 10.42
C THR A 372 -14.01 0.99 10.76
N TYR A 373 -14.40 0.79 12.02
CA TYR A 373 -15.80 0.95 12.45
C TYR A 373 -16.28 2.40 12.32
N GLY A 374 -15.40 3.39 12.52
CA GLY A 374 -15.73 4.79 12.24
C GLY A 374 -16.18 5.02 10.79
N ILE A 375 -15.47 4.44 9.82
CA ILE A 375 -15.85 4.51 8.40
C ILE A 375 -17.13 3.70 8.14
N VAL A 376 -17.29 2.53 8.77
CA VAL A 376 -18.49 1.70 8.64
C VAL A 376 -19.73 2.44 9.16
N LYS A 377 -19.61 3.29 10.19
CA LYS A 377 -20.73 4.16 10.65
C LYS A 377 -21.11 5.19 9.58
N SER A 378 -20.16 5.80 8.90
CA SER A 378 -20.46 6.70 7.78
C SER A 378 -21.16 5.95 6.63
N ILE A 379 -20.77 4.70 6.37
CA ILE A 379 -21.47 3.81 5.42
C ILE A 379 -22.87 3.48 5.92
N GLU A 380 -23.07 3.23 7.21
CA GLU A 380 -24.38 2.99 7.85
C GLU A 380 -25.32 4.18 7.60
N ASP A 381 -24.84 5.40 7.83
CA ASP A 381 -25.62 6.61 7.59
C ASP A 381 -26.02 6.76 6.11
N MET A 382 -25.10 6.48 5.19
CA MET A 382 -25.37 6.48 3.74
C MET A 382 -26.44 5.47 3.37
N VAL A 383 -26.34 4.23 3.85
CA VAL A 383 -27.32 3.16 3.58
C VAL A 383 -28.68 3.55 4.16
N ASN A 384 -28.70 4.07 5.39
CA ASN A 384 -29.95 4.52 6.01
C ASN A 384 -30.60 5.68 5.25
N ARG A 385 -29.82 6.65 4.78
CA ARG A 385 -30.33 7.75 3.93
C ARG A 385 -30.99 7.20 2.67
N PHE A 386 -30.31 6.29 1.96
CA PHE A 386 -30.85 5.67 0.75
C PHE A 386 -32.14 4.87 1.03
N ILE A 387 -32.14 4.00 2.04
CA ILE A 387 -33.28 3.15 2.39
C ILE A 387 -34.47 3.99 2.86
N GLN A 388 -34.26 4.99 3.72
CA GLN A 388 -35.33 5.84 4.24
C GLN A 388 -35.93 6.79 3.17
N ALA A 389 -35.21 7.11 2.12
CA ALA A 389 -35.74 7.83 0.96
C ALA A 389 -36.75 6.97 0.17
N GLN A 390 -36.68 5.64 0.27
CA GLN A 390 -37.64 4.74 -0.38
C GLN A 390 -38.92 4.66 0.44
N SER A 391 -40.06 4.58 -0.28
CA SER A 391 -41.41 4.52 0.34
C SER A 391 -41.56 3.34 1.33
N TYR A 392 -40.87 2.23 1.06
CA TYR A 392 -40.90 1.02 1.90
C TYR A 392 -39.92 1.08 3.08
N GLY A 393 -38.89 1.93 3.01
CA GLY A 393 -37.79 1.93 3.96
C GLY A 393 -37.94 2.88 5.17
N LYS A 394 -38.91 3.76 5.16
CA LYS A 394 -39.11 4.86 6.15
C LYS A 394 -39.15 4.39 7.60
N ASN A 395 -39.65 3.19 7.86
CA ASN A 395 -39.85 2.63 9.19
C ASN A 395 -38.76 1.65 9.61
N PHE A 396 -37.65 1.60 8.89
CA PHE A 396 -36.56 0.68 9.16
C PHE A 396 -35.22 1.41 9.31
N LYS A 397 -34.36 0.80 10.13
CA LYS A 397 -33.00 1.22 10.29
C LYS A 397 -32.08 0.02 10.03
N VAL A 398 -31.07 0.23 9.24
CA VAL A 398 -29.95 -0.70 9.04
C VAL A 398 -28.89 -0.37 10.08
N THR A 399 -28.39 -1.35 10.79
CA THR A 399 -27.30 -1.20 11.75
C THR A 399 -26.22 -2.21 11.44
N PHE A 400 -24.99 -1.72 11.24
CA PHE A 400 -23.82 -2.56 11.08
C PHE A 400 -23.27 -2.95 12.44
N LEU A 401 -22.91 -4.23 12.58
CA LEU A 401 -22.38 -4.76 13.83
C LEU A 401 -20.87 -4.55 13.87
N ASP A 402 -20.36 -4.23 15.07
CA ASP A 402 -18.92 -4.12 15.33
C ASP A 402 -18.30 -5.53 15.41
N CYS A 403 -18.35 -6.26 14.28
CA CYS A 403 -17.96 -7.64 14.12
C CYS A 403 -16.89 -7.82 13.04
N SER A 404 -15.91 -8.69 13.33
CA SER A 404 -14.86 -9.08 12.42
C SER A 404 -14.47 -10.55 12.66
N ILE A 405 -13.64 -11.10 11.80
CA ILE A 405 -13.08 -12.46 11.99
C ILE A 405 -12.32 -12.62 13.32
N TYR A 406 -11.83 -11.54 13.90
CA TYR A 406 -11.03 -11.55 15.13
C TYR A 406 -11.86 -11.52 16.41
N ASN A 407 -13.08 -10.96 16.38
CA ASN A 407 -13.95 -10.86 17.55
C ASN A 407 -15.31 -11.54 17.38
N ARG A 408 -15.55 -12.23 16.26
CA ARG A 408 -16.83 -12.87 15.90
C ARG A 408 -17.35 -13.78 17.01
N LYS A 409 -16.48 -14.60 17.62
CA LYS A 409 -16.85 -15.51 18.71
C LYS A 409 -17.36 -14.75 19.93
N GLU A 410 -16.61 -13.74 20.37
CA GLU A 410 -16.95 -12.90 21.54
C GLU A 410 -18.27 -12.16 21.33
N VAL A 411 -18.42 -11.50 20.19
CA VAL A 411 -19.64 -10.76 19.80
C VAL A 411 -20.84 -11.69 19.68
N GLY A 412 -20.65 -12.87 19.06
CA GLY A 412 -21.70 -13.89 18.95
C GLY A 412 -22.16 -14.42 20.31
N GLU A 413 -21.23 -14.73 21.21
CA GLU A 413 -21.58 -15.17 22.57
C GLU A 413 -22.34 -14.09 23.36
N GLN A 414 -21.99 -12.81 23.19
CA GLN A 414 -22.72 -11.72 23.81
C GLN A 414 -24.18 -11.64 23.34
N TYR A 415 -24.42 -11.73 22.03
CA TYR A 415 -25.77 -11.71 21.47
C TYR A 415 -26.57 -12.97 21.84
N LEU A 416 -25.92 -14.13 21.86
CA LEU A 416 -26.56 -15.39 22.28
C LEU A 416 -27.01 -15.33 23.75
N LYS A 417 -26.13 -14.85 24.64
CA LYS A 417 -26.49 -14.64 26.05
C LYS A 417 -27.62 -13.64 26.20
N ALA A 418 -27.58 -12.53 25.48
CA ALA A 418 -28.65 -11.53 25.51
C ALA A 418 -30.00 -12.13 25.06
N ALA A 419 -30.00 -12.98 24.03
CA ALA A 419 -31.18 -13.72 23.57
C ALA A 419 -31.73 -14.69 24.65
N GLN A 420 -30.87 -15.36 25.40
CA GLN A 420 -31.26 -16.24 26.51
C GLN A 420 -31.96 -15.46 27.65
N PHE A 421 -31.65 -14.18 27.82
CA PHE A 421 -32.33 -13.28 28.76
C PHE A 421 -33.58 -12.62 28.16
N GLY A 422 -34.04 -13.04 26.98
CA GLY A 422 -35.28 -12.55 26.34
C GLY A 422 -35.12 -11.28 25.51
N LEU A 423 -33.89 -10.82 25.26
CA LEU A 423 -33.64 -9.70 24.33
C LEU A 423 -33.74 -10.17 22.87
N PRO A 424 -34.31 -9.38 21.94
CA PRO A 424 -34.49 -9.78 20.53
C PRO A 424 -33.19 -9.69 19.74
N THR A 425 -32.15 -10.44 20.15
CA THR A 425 -30.81 -10.38 19.55
C THR A 425 -30.45 -11.57 18.70
N VAL A 426 -31.41 -12.49 18.42
CA VAL A 426 -31.20 -13.70 17.60
C VAL A 426 -30.71 -13.33 16.19
N MET A 427 -31.27 -12.30 15.58
CA MET A 427 -30.84 -11.84 14.24
C MET A 427 -29.43 -11.23 14.26
N MET A 428 -29.06 -10.56 15.36
CA MET A 428 -27.68 -10.04 15.53
C MET A 428 -26.69 -11.18 15.68
N TYR A 429 -27.08 -12.24 16.42
CA TYR A 429 -26.29 -13.47 16.49
C TYR A 429 -26.10 -14.09 15.11
N ALA A 430 -27.16 -14.32 14.36
CA ALA A 430 -27.09 -14.90 13.01
C ALA A 430 -26.21 -14.07 12.09
N ALA A 431 -26.39 -12.75 12.09
CA ALA A 431 -25.59 -11.83 11.29
C ALA A 431 -24.10 -11.86 11.68
N SER A 432 -23.78 -11.95 12.99
CA SER A 432 -22.40 -12.07 13.48
C SER A 432 -21.75 -13.39 13.05
N GLN A 433 -22.53 -14.46 12.82
CA GLN A 433 -22.03 -15.73 12.31
C GLN A 433 -21.89 -15.77 10.78
N GLY A 434 -22.26 -14.67 10.11
CA GLY A 434 -22.13 -14.54 8.67
C GLY A 434 -23.41 -14.80 7.88
N LEU A 435 -24.54 -15.11 8.53
CA LEU A 435 -25.82 -15.30 7.88
C LEU A 435 -26.47 -13.94 7.57
N GLY A 436 -26.83 -13.72 6.31
CA GLY A 436 -27.63 -12.57 5.91
C GLY A 436 -29.07 -12.72 6.39
N GLN A 437 -29.77 -11.61 6.59
CA GLN A 437 -31.14 -11.63 7.10
C GLN A 437 -32.11 -12.29 6.10
N ALA A 438 -31.93 -12.08 4.79
CA ALA A 438 -32.72 -12.76 3.75
C ALA A 438 -32.47 -14.29 3.74
N GLU A 439 -31.22 -14.69 3.96
CA GLU A 439 -30.83 -16.09 4.03
C GLU A 439 -31.43 -16.75 5.27
N PHE A 440 -31.35 -16.09 6.42
CA PHE A 440 -31.94 -16.59 7.68
C PHE A 440 -33.45 -16.78 7.56
N ASP A 441 -34.19 -15.80 7.02
CA ASP A 441 -35.64 -15.89 6.81
C ASP A 441 -36.00 -17.02 5.82
N SER A 442 -35.18 -17.24 4.79
CA SER A 442 -35.39 -18.29 3.78
C SER A 442 -35.09 -19.69 4.37
N MET A 443 -34.04 -19.81 5.16
CA MET A 443 -33.70 -21.06 5.84
C MET A 443 -34.77 -21.47 6.85
N ASN A 444 -35.26 -20.54 7.66
CA ASN A 444 -36.38 -20.79 8.56
C ASN A 444 -37.64 -21.27 7.85
N PHE A 445 -37.91 -20.76 6.63
CA PHE A 445 -39.05 -21.21 5.83
C PHE A 445 -38.87 -22.66 5.29
N LEU A 446 -37.64 -23.09 5.04
CA LEU A 446 -37.34 -24.42 4.54
C LEU A 446 -37.30 -25.50 5.66
N GLU A 447 -37.01 -25.07 6.89
CA GLU A 447 -36.95 -26.00 8.05
C GLU A 447 -38.30 -26.23 8.71
N PHE A 448 -39.32 -25.40 8.42
CA PHE A 448 -40.71 -25.52 8.93
C PHE A 448 -41.70 -25.67 7.77
#